data_3f12942bbf000c0731a5b184da4a1248
#
_entry.id   3f12942bbf000c0731a5b184da4a1248
#
_cell.length_a   1.000
_cell.length_b   1.000
_cell.length_c   1.000
_cell.angle_alpha   90.00
_cell.angle_beta   90.00
_cell.angle_gamma   90.00
#
_symmetry.space_group_name_H-M   'P 1'
#
loop_
_entity.id
_entity.type
_entity.pdbx_description
1 polymer ?
#
loop_
_entity_poly.entity_id
_entity_poly.type
_entity_poly.pdbx_seq_one_letter_code
_entity_poly.pdbx_strand_id
1 'polypeptide(L)'
;MLATVGRDASSRDLVAALVVPYTAHLDTPEGRDYLRIVAQLSATFSAWRTLGTGTGPWLIEILTILEGRSDDLPVEVRQERVIELIMLMTVAASERARVLEKSAEQPLDAGTFAANLTDVLVGVLEAPLRGPLPAMVTDTAVG
;
A
#
# COMPACT_ATOMS: atom_id res chain seq x y z
N MET A 1 -3.38 17.22 12.80
CA MET A 1 -2.36 16.18 13.06
C MET A 1 -1.37 15.96 11.91
N LEU A 2 -1.66 16.43 10.72
CA LEU A 2 -0.77 16.34 9.55
C LEU A 2 0.33 17.41 9.50
N ALA A 3 0.22 18.44 10.30
CA ALA A 3 1.24 19.49 10.40
C ALA A 3 2.57 19.03 11.05
N THR A 4 2.62 17.80 11.58
CA THR A 4 3.77 17.28 12.33
C THR A 4 4.54 16.18 11.58
N VAL A 5 4.06 15.72 10.42
CA VAL A 5 4.79 14.78 9.59
C VAL A 5 5.67 15.59 8.64
N GLY A 6 6.76 16.15 9.18
CA GLY A 6 7.69 16.95 8.40
C GLY A 6 8.48 16.08 7.41
N ARG A 7 9.22 16.76 6.51
CA ARG A 7 10.16 16.11 5.56
C ARG A 7 11.18 15.20 6.25
N ASP A 8 11.37 15.35 7.57
CA ASP A 8 12.29 14.57 8.40
C ASP A 8 11.67 13.26 8.93
N ALA A 9 10.36 13.03 8.73
CA ALA A 9 9.72 11.78 9.14
C ALA A 9 10.29 10.59 8.37
N SER A 10 10.45 9.45 9.03
CA SER A 10 10.90 8.23 8.38
C SER A 10 9.87 7.71 7.36
N SER A 11 10.30 6.88 6.43
CA SER A 11 9.35 6.21 5.50
C SER A 11 8.31 5.40 6.27
N ARG A 12 8.71 4.78 7.38
CA ARG A 12 7.80 4.05 8.26
C ARG A 12 6.73 4.95 8.86
N ASP A 13 7.09 6.14 9.33
CA ASP A 13 6.12 7.10 9.89
C ASP A 13 5.14 7.60 8.83
N LEU A 14 5.64 7.86 7.63
CA LEU A 14 4.80 8.28 6.49
C LEU A 14 3.83 7.18 6.06
N VAL A 15 4.30 5.95 5.94
CA VAL A 15 3.45 4.81 5.61
C VAL A 15 2.44 4.55 6.75
N ALA A 16 2.86 4.64 8.02
CA ALA A 16 1.94 4.50 9.14
C ALA A 16 0.85 5.58 9.13
N ALA A 17 1.17 6.81 8.70
CA ALA A 17 0.19 7.88 8.56
C ALA A 17 -0.88 7.58 7.49
N LEU A 18 -0.58 6.69 6.53
CA LEU A 18 -1.58 6.16 5.58
C LEU A 18 -2.34 4.97 6.16
N VAL A 19 -1.62 4.01 6.72
CA VAL A 19 -2.17 2.72 7.16
C VAL A 19 -3.09 2.87 8.36
N VAL A 20 -2.72 3.64 9.37
CA VAL A 20 -3.46 3.74 10.63
C VAL A 20 -4.89 4.27 10.41
N PRO A 21 -5.11 5.42 9.76
CA PRO A 21 -6.47 5.90 9.52
C PRO A 21 -7.24 5.02 8.53
N TYR A 22 -6.56 4.39 7.57
CA TYR A 22 -7.19 3.51 6.60
C TYR A 22 -7.70 2.21 7.26
N THR A 23 -6.87 1.57 8.08
CA THR A 23 -7.26 0.35 8.80
C THR A 23 -8.26 0.59 9.92
N ALA A 24 -8.41 1.83 10.42
CA ALA A 24 -9.46 2.19 11.38
C ALA A 24 -10.88 1.96 10.84
N HIS A 25 -11.07 1.98 9.53
CA HIS A 25 -12.34 1.60 8.90
C HIS A 25 -12.75 0.15 9.16
N LEU A 26 -11.83 -0.72 9.57
CA LEU A 26 -12.13 -2.11 9.94
C LEU A 26 -13.01 -2.23 11.20
N ASP A 27 -13.05 -1.19 12.04
CA ASP A 27 -13.74 -1.21 13.33
C ASP A 27 -15.27 -1.20 13.21
N THR A 28 -15.81 -0.78 12.07
CA THR A 28 -17.26 -0.70 11.83
C THR A 28 -17.69 -1.49 10.60
N PRO A 29 -18.94 -2.01 10.56
CA PRO A 29 -19.46 -2.68 9.37
C PRO A 29 -19.44 -1.79 8.12
N GLU A 30 -19.84 -0.53 8.26
CA GLU A 30 -19.85 0.46 7.17
C GLU A 30 -18.41 0.75 6.67
N GLY A 31 -17.46 0.82 7.59
CA GLY A 31 -16.05 0.98 7.25
C GLY A 31 -15.50 -0.22 6.48
N ARG A 32 -15.87 -1.44 6.85
CA ARG A 32 -15.49 -2.66 6.13
C ARG A 32 -16.09 -2.70 4.71
N ASP A 33 -17.33 -2.26 4.54
CA ASP A 33 -17.96 -2.12 3.22
C ASP A 33 -17.21 -1.11 2.35
N TYR A 34 -16.85 0.03 2.94
CA TYR A 34 -16.03 1.05 2.29
C TYR A 34 -14.69 0.48 1.79
N LEU A 35 -13.96 -0.27 2.62
CA LEU A 35 -12.69 -0.88 2.25
C LEU A 35 -12.83 -1.86 1.08
N ARG A 36 -13.91 -2.63 1.04
CA ARG A 36 -14.18 -3.54 -0.08
C ARG A 36 -14.47 -2.81 -1.39
N ILE A 37 -15.24 -1.74 -1.33
CA ILE A 37 -15.54 -0.90 -2.50
C ILE A 37 -14.27 -0.24 -3.03
N VAL A 38 -13.45 0.34 -2.16
CA VAL A 38 -12.18 0.97 -2.54
C VAL A 38 -11.24 -0.03 -3.20
N ALA A 39 -11.14 -1.26 -2.68
CA ALA A 39 -10.31 -2.30 -3.27
C ALA A 39 -10.75 -2.68 -4.70
N GLN A 40 -12.05 -2.71 -4.96
CA GLN A 40 -12.58 -2.95 -6.31
C GLN A 40 -12.26 -1.79 -7.28
N LEU A 41 -12.38 -0.56 -6.79
CA LEU A 41 -12.08 0.63 -7.60
C LEU A 41 -10.59 0.80 -7.85
N SER A 42 -9.74 0.42 -6.90
CA SER A 42 -8.28 0.57 -7.00
C SER A 42 -7.63 -0.37 -8.02
N ALA A 43 -8.33 -1.38 -8.50
CA ALA A 43 -7.86 -2.22 -9.62
C ALA A 43 -7.64 -1.41 -10.92
N THR A 44 -8.20 -0.21 -11.03
CA THR A 44 -8.05 0.71 -12.17
C THR A 44 -7.13 1.90 -11.87
N PHE A 45 -6.38 1.85 -10.79
CA PHE A 45 -5.69 2.98 -10.15
C PHE A 45 -4.31 3.28 -10.75
N SER A 46 -4.16 3.32 -12.06
CA SER A 46 -2.90 3.68 -12.71
C SER A 46 -2.54 5.18 -12.62
N ALA A 47 -3.42 6.02 -12.07
CA ALA A 47 -3.26 7.47 -12.09
C ALA A 47 -3.65 8.14 -10.78
N TRP A 48 -3.04 7.73 -9.65
CA TRP A 48 -3.33 8.34 -8.35
C TRP A 48 -3.10 9.87 -8.32
N ARG A 49 -2.23 10.39 -9.21
CA ARG A 49 -1.99 11.84 -9.36
C ARG A 49 -3.14 12.59 -10.03
N THR A 50 -3.94 11.89 -10.83
CA THR A 50 -5.06 12.47 -11.59
C THR A 50 -6.40 12.24 -10.94
N LEU A 51 -6.43 11.58 -9.78
CA LEU A 51 -7.65 11.37 -9.02
C LEU A 51 -8.17 12.69 -8.47
N GLY A 52 -9.01 13.32 -9.26
CA GLY A 52 -9.78 14.46 -8.80
C GLY A 52 -10.77 14.08 -7.70
N THR A 53 -11.10 15.03 -6.88
CA THR A 53 -12.29 15.16 -6.01
C THR A 53 -12.52 14.20 -4.85
N GLY A 54 -11.68 13.21 -4.60
CA GLY A 54 -11.84 12.29 -3.46
C GLY A 54 -10.55 12.03 -2.70
N THR A 55 -9.43 12.33 -3.32
CA THR A 55 -8.10 12.15 -2.72
C THR A 55 -7.71 13.45 -2.02
N GLY A 56 -7.64 13.44 -0.70
CA GLY A 56 -7.22 14.61 0.05
C GLY A 56 -5.79 15.03 -0.35
N PRO A 57 -5.49 16.34 -0.36
CA PRO A 57 -4.16 16.85 -0.74
C PRO A 57 -3.02 16.25 0.12
N TRP A 58 -3.31 15.87 1.36
CA TRP A 58 -2.36 15.23 2.26
C TRP A 58 -1.90 13.85 1.77
N LEU A 59 -2.79 13.07 1.13
CA LEU A 59 -2.45 11.75 0.58
C LEU A 59 -1.47 11.90 -0.59
N ILE A 60 -1.75 12.84 -1.48
CA ILE A 60 -0.87 13.16 -2.61
C ILE A 60 0.50 13.64 -2.11
N GLU A 61 0.53 14.45 -1.07
CA GLU A 61 1.76 14.95 -0.47
C GLU A 61 2.60 13.81 0.10
N ILE A 62 2.02 12.91 0.89
CA ILE A 62 2.72 11.76 1.46
C ILE A 62 3.27 10.86 0.36
N LEU A 63 2.46 10.50 -0.63
CA LEU A 63 2.88 9.63 -1.73
C LEU A 63 3.99 10.29 -2.57
N THR A 64 3.94 11.58 -2.77
CA THR A 64 4.99 12.34 -3.47
C THR A 64 6.32 12.32 -2.70
N ILE A 65 6.27 12.49 -1.37
CA ILE A 65 7.46 12.40 -0.52
C ILE A 65 8.04 10.97 -0.55
N LEU A 66 7.21 9.95 -0.42
CA LEU A 66 7.64 8.55 -0.46
C LEU A 66 8.28 8.19 -1.81
N GLU A 67 7.69 8.62 -2.91
CA GLU A 67 8.27 8.42 -4.25
C GLU A 67 9.65 9.07 -4.39
N GLY A 68 9.83 10.27 -3.83
CA GLY A 68 11.08 11.01 -3.92
C GLY A 68 12.23 10.43 -3.08
N ARG A 69 11.94 9.53 -2.13
CA ARG A 69 12.98 9.02 -1.19
C ARG A 69 13.93 7.99 -1.78
N SER A 70 13.51 7.27 -2.80
CA SER A 70 14.35 6.29 -3.50
C SER A 70 14.93 6.91 -4.77
N ASP A 71 15.63 8.02 -4.63
CA ASP A 71 16.20 8.80 -5.76
C ASP A 71 17.30 8.08 -6.53
N ASP A 72 17.86 7.01 -5.97
CA ASP A 72 18.77 6.06 -6.62
C ASP A 72 18.06 5.13 -7.63
N LEU A 73 16.73 5.04 -7.58
CA LEU A 73 15.96 4.23 -8.51
C LEU A 73 15.46 5.04 -9.71
N PRO A 74 15.31 4.42 -10.90
CA PRO A 74 14.63 5.04 -12.03
C PRO A 74 13.23 5.55 -11.64
N VAL A 75 12.83 6.68 -12.20
CA VAL A 75 11.54 7.31 -11.88
C VAL A 75 10.36 6.39 -12.15
N GLU A 76 10.41 5.59 -13.20
CA GLU A 76 9.37 4.63 -13.56
C GLU A 76 9.21 3.55 -12.49
N VAL A 77 10.33 3.06 -11.94
CA VAL A 77 10.32 2.07 -10.85
C VAL A 77 9.74 2.66 -9.58
N ARG A 78 10.10 3.89 -9.25
CA ARG A 78 9.55 4.59 -8.07
C ARG A 78 8.03 4.78 -8.17
N GLN A 79 7.56 5.16 -9.36
CA GLN A 79 6.13 5.32 -9.64
C GLN A 79 5.38 4.00 -9.51
N GLU A 80 5.94 2.92 -10.06
CA GLU A 80 5.35 1.58 -9.97
C GLU A 80 5.25 1.12 -8.52
N ARG A 81 6.28 1.32 -7.71
CA ARG A 81 6.26 0.94 -6.29
C ARG A 81 5.21 1.68 -5.47
N VAL A 82 4.95 2.94 -5.78
CA VAL A 82 3.86 3.69 -5.13
C VAL A 82 2.50 3.11 -5.51
N ILE A 83 2.31 2.73 -6.76
CA ILE A 83 1.10 2.05 -7.23
C ILE A 83 0.93 0.70 -6.51
N GLU A 84 1.99 -0.10 -6.44
CA GLU A 84 2.00 -1.39 -5.74
C GLU A 84 1.70 -1.25 -4.24
N LEU A 85 2.22 -0.21 -3.59
CA LEU A 85 1.91 0.11 -2.20
C LEU A 85 0.40 0.34 -2.02
N ILE A 86 -0.22 1.16 -2.85
CA ILE A 86 -1.66 1.46 -2.79
C ILE A 86 -2.47 0.19 -3.03
N MET A 87 -2.12 -0.57 -4.05
CA MET A 87 -2.82 -1.83 -4.39
C MET A 87 -2.73 -2.82 -3.24
N LEU A 88 -1.55 -3.03 -2.67
CA LEU A 88 -1.37 -3.97 -1.58
C LEU A 88 -2.11 -3.51 -0.31
N MET A 89 -2.04 -2.23 0.03
CA MET A 89 -2.76 -1.69 1.19
C MET A 89 -4.28 -1.90 1.06
N THR A 90 -4.84 -1.58 -0.09
CA THR A 90 -6.29 -1.67 -0.32
C THR A 90 -6.77 -3.12 -0.33
N VAL A 91 -6.05 -4.02 -0.99
CA VAL A 91 -6.39 -5.45 -1.04
C VAL A 91 -6.23 -6.10 0.33
N ALA A 92 -5.15 -5.83 1.05
CA ALA A 92 -4.92 -6.39 2.39
C ALA A 92 -6.00 -5.96 3.38
N ALA A 93 -6.40 -4.69 3.38
CA ALA A 93 -7.48 -4.19 4.24
C ALA A 93 -8.85 -4.78 3.86
N SER A 94 -9.14 -4.93 2.57
CA SER A 94 -10.37 -5.56 2.09
C SER A 94 -10.46 -7.03 2.49
N GLU A 95 -9.37 -7.77 2.36
CA GLU A 95 -9.31 -9.17 2.78
C GLU A 95 -9.46 -9.31 4.30
N ARG A 96 -8.83 -8.42 5.06
CA ARG A 96 -9.03 -8.36 6.52
C ARG A 96 -10.49 -8.12 6.88
N ALA A 97 -11.16 -7.18 6.19
CA ALA A 97 -12.58 -6.92 6.38
C ALA A 97 -13.43 -8.18 6.16
N ARG A 98 -13.13 -8.94 5.12
CA ARG A 98 -13.80 -10.21 4.82
C ARG A 98 -13.60 -11.26 5.91
N VAL A 99 -12.39 -11.39 6.42
CA VAL A 99 -12.05 -12.33 7.50
C VAL A 99 -12.77 -11.95 8.79
N LEU A 100 -12.80 -10.66 9.15
CA LEU A 100 -13.48 -10.16 10.34
C LEU A 100 -14.99 -10.46 10.37
N GLU A 101 -15.62 -10.52 9.21
CA GLU A 101 -17.06 -10.82 9.11
C GLU A 101 -17.37 -12.32 9.19
N LYS A 102 -16.42 -13.18 8.86
CA LYS A 102 -16.60 -14.63 8.79
C LYS A 102 -16.18 -15.39 10.03
N SER A 103 -15.27 -14.84 10.83
CA SER A 103 -14.68 -15.54 11.96
C SER A 103 -14.59 -14.63 13.19
N ALA A 104 -14.97 -15.20 14.36
CA ALA A 104 -14.76 -14.55 15.65
C ALA A 104 -13.30 -14.62 16.10
N GLU A 105 -12.53 -15.58 15.59
CA GLU A 105 -11.12 -15.72 15.91
C GLU A 105 -10.25 -15.00 14.87
N GLN A 106 -9.40 -14.11 15.38
CA GLN A 106 -8.47 -13.32 14.57
C GLN A 106 -7.05 -13.78 14.87
N PRO A 107 -6.26 -14.21 13.87
CA PRO A 107 -4.86 -14.63 14.09
C PRO A 107 -3.99 -13.45 14.54
N LEU A 108 -4.33 -12.22 14.16
CA LEU A 108 -3.65 -10.99 14.56
C LEU A 108 -4.64 -10.01 15.18
N ASP A 109 -4.24 -9.34 16.26
CA ASP A 109 -4.98 -8.18 16.76
C ASP A 109 -4.86 -6.99 15.78
N ALA A 110 -5.72 -5.99 15.94
CA ALA A 110 -5.79 -4.84 15.03
C ALA A 110 -4.47 -4.05 14.98
N GLY A 111 -3.81 -3.87 16.13
CA GLY A 111 -2.55 -3.13 16.21
C GLY A 111 -1.41 -3.88 15.50
N THR A 112 -1.30 -5.18 15.71
CA THR A 112 -0.30 -6.02 15.05
C THR A 112 -0.55 -6.10 13.55
N PHE A 113 -1.80 -6.19 13.12
CA PHE A 113 -2.16 -6.15 11.70
C PHE A 113 -1.69 -4.84 11.04
N ALA A 114 -2.01 -3.70 11.65
CA ALA A 114 -1.60 -2.39 11.10
C ALA A 114 -0.07 -2.22 11.08
N ALA A 115 0.63 -2.64 12.13
CA ALA A 115 2.08 -2.58 12.21
C ALA A 115 2.75 -3.48 11.16
N ASN A 116 2.29 -4.71 11.02
CA ASN A 116 2.80 -5.64 9.99
C ASN A 116 2.56 -5.09 8.58
N LEU A 117 1.36 -4.61 8.30
CA LEU A 117 1.06 -4.01 6.99
C LEU A 117 1.97 -2.81 6.71
N THR A 118 2.19 -1.94 7.69
CA THR A 118 3.11 -0.81 7.57
C THR A 118 4.52 -1.27 7.19
N ASP A 119 5.05 -2.26 7.89
CA ASP A 119 6.41 -2.77 7.65
C ASP A 119 6.53 -3.46 6.27
N VAL A 120 5.51 -4.18 5.83
CA VAL A 120 5.47 -4.78 4.49
C VAL A 120 5.47 -3.70 3.41
N LEU A 121 4.66 -2.65 3.58
CA LEU A 121 4.59 -1.55 2.61
C LEU A 121 5.88 -0.74 2.54
N VAL A 122 6.57 -0.54 3.66
CA VAL A 122 7.93 0.03 3.66
C VAL A 122 8.87 -0.85 2.85
N GLY A 123 8.79 -2.17 3.02
CA GLY A 123 9.57 -3.14 2.24
C GLY A 123 9.30 -3.05 0.74
N VAL A 124 8.06 -2.82 0.33
CA VAL A 124 7.71 -2.59 -1.09
C VAL A 124 8.46 -1.39 -1.65
N LEU A 125 8.52 -0.28 -0.90
CA LEU A 125 9.19 0.93 -1.35
C LEU A 125 10.72 0.81 -1.35
N GLU A 126 11.30 0.12 -0.37
CA GLU A 126 12.74 0.09 -0.10
C GLU A 126 13.43 -1.17 -0.66
N ALA A 127 12.71 -2.07 -1.32
CA ALA A 127 13.30 -3.26 -1.92
C ALA A 127 14.40 -2.88 -2.92
N PRO A 128 15.58 -3.54 -2.86
CA PRO A 128 16.65 -3.25 -3.82
C PRO A 128 16.27 -3.70 -5.23
N LEU A 129 16.63 -2.89 -6.23
CA LEU A 129 16.48 -3.26 -7.64
C LEU A 129 17.71 -4.10 -8.05
N ARG A 130 17.50 -5.39 -8.28
CA ARG A 130 18.59 -6.35 -8.57
C ARG A 130 18.82 -6.63 -10.05
N GLY A 131 18.17 -5.87 -10.93
CA GLY A 131 18.26 -6.05 -12.37
C GLY A 131 17.30 -7.10 -12.93
N PRO A 132 17.39 -7.43 -14.23
CA PRO A 132 16.46 -8.32 -14.89
C PRO A 132 16.56 -9.75 -14.33
N LEU A 133 15.40 -10.42 -14.32
CA LEU A 133 15.35 -11.85 -13.98
C LEU A 133 16.07 -12.66 -15.09
N PRO A 134 16.74 -13.78 -14.71
CA PRO A 134 17.30 -14.66 -15.72
C PRO A 134 16.18 -15.20 -16.62
N ALA A 135 16.48 -15.32 -17.93
CA ALA A 135 15.55 -15.93 -18.87
C ALA A 135 15.18 -17.34 -18.38
N MET A 136 13.89 -17.61 -18.27
CA MET A 136 13.45 -18.98 -18.03
C MET A 136 13.87 -19.82 -19.22
N VAL A 137 14.76 -20.79 -18.99
CA VAL A 137 15.07 -21.79 -20.01
C VAL A 137 13.81 -22.62 -20.18
N THR A 138 13.07 -22.35 -21.22
CA THR A 138 12.08 -23.30 -21.70
C THR A 138 12.89 -24.46 -22.27
N ASP A 139 13.07 -25.51 -21.45
CA ASP A 139 13.61 -26.75 -21.93
C ASP A 139 12.55 -27.40 -22.84
N THR A 140 12.56 -26.99 -24.08
CA THR A 140 11.89 -27.72 -25.15
C THR A 140 12.82 -28.84 -25.61
N ALA A 141 13.10 -29.76 -24.70
CA ALA A 141 13.63 -31.06 -25.07
C ALA A 141 12.49 -31.87 -25.67
N VAL A 142 12.21 -31.62 -26.94
CA VAL A 142 11.51 -32.60 -27.78
C VAL A 142 12.59 -33.47 -28.36
N GLY A 143 12.81 -34.60 -27.69
CA GLY A 143 13.50 -35.72 -28.30
C GLY A 143 12.53 -36.54 -29.14
#